data_b116bd17265674edde650013e0c21aad
#
_entry.id   b116bd17265674edde650013e0c21aad
#
_cell.length_a   1.000
_cell.length_b   1.000
_cell.length_c   1.000
_cell.angle_alpha   90.00
_cell.angle_beta   90.00
_cell.angle_gamma   90.00
#
_symmetry.space_group_name_H-M   'P 1'
#
loop_
_entity.id
_entity.type
_entity.pdbx_description
1 polymer ?
#
loop_
_entity_poly.entity_id
_entity_poly.type
_entity_poly.pdbx_seq_one_letter_code
_entity_poly.pdbx_strand_id
1 'polypeptide(L)'
;MKIDDVIQTSLLYDFYGSLLTDRQREVMELYYGENLSLSEIAAEFSISRQGVHDALKNAGRALHEYEQKLGLVDKFQQSREAIGDIDERIEGLMEDVQKQEALAPAEVTAELQKIKDIIDKLEE
;
A
#
# COMPACT_ATOMS: atom_id res chain seq x y z
N MET A 1 -13.25 -13.47 4.04
CA MET A 1 -12.58 -12.28 3.45
C MET A 1 -11.22 -12.71 2.92
N LYS A 2 -10.89 -12.35 1.71
CA LYS A 2 -9.59 -12.69 1.13
C LYS A 2 -8.48 -11.87 1.78
N ILE A 3 -7.31 -12.48 1.92
CA ILE A 3 -6.14 -11.81 2.51
C ILE A 3 -5.80 -10.52 1.74
N ASP A 4 -5.91 -10.54 0.41
CA ASP A 4 -5.65 -9.37 -0.43
C ASP A 4 -6.59 -8.20 -0.11
N ASP A 5 -7.87 -8.48 0.19
CA ASP A 5 -8.85 -7.46 0.56
C ASP A 5 -8.50 -6.81 1.90
N VAL A 6 -8.01 -7.61 2.86
CA VAL A 6 -7.57 -7.11 4.17
C VAL A 6 -6.35 -6.20 4.01
N ILE A 7 -5.36 -6.64 3.22
CA ILE A 7 -4.15 -5.85 2.95
C ILE A 7 -4.51 -4.54 2.26
N GLN A 8 -5.37 -4.60 1.24
CA GLN A 8 -5.80 -3.42 0.50
C GLN A 8 -6.55 -2.44 1.41
N THR A 9 -7.48 -2.95 2.23
CA THR A 9 -8.22 -2.13 3.18
C THR A 9 -7.30 -1.47 4.20
N SER A 10 -6.32 -2.21 4.73
CA SER A 10 -5.33 -1.67 5.67
C SER A 10 -4.53 -0.54 5.05
N LEU A 11 -4.13 -0.69 3.79
CA LEU A 11 -3.35 0.31 3.07
C LEU A 11 -4.19 1.57 2.82
N LEU A 12 -5.44 1.41 2.40
CA LEU A 12 -6.38 2.52 2.23
C LEU A 12 -6.59 3.26 3.56
N TYR A 13 -6.73 2.52 4.65
CA TYR A 13 -6.88 3.10 5.98
C TYR A 13 -5.63 3.88 6.40
N ASP A 14 -4.45 3.36 6.13
CA ASP A 14 -3.20 4.05 6.47
C ASP A 14 -3.11 5.41 5.77
N PHE A 15 -3.55 5.49 4.51
CA PHE A 15 -3.51 6.74 3.74
C PHE A 15 -4.68 7.69 4.06
N TYR A 16 -5.88 7.16 4.23
CA TYR A 16 -7.10 7.97 4.28
C TYR A 16 -7.88 7.87 5.58
N GLY A 17 -7.41 7.08 6.54
CA GLY A 17 -8.15 6.86 7.79
C GLY A 17 -8.45 8.15 8.56
N SER A 18 -7.55 9.12 8.51
CA SER A 18 -7.75 10.42 9.17
C SER A 18 -8.90 11.24 8.56
N LEU A 19 -9.35 10.88 7.36
CA LEU A 19 -10.47 11.55 6.68
C LEU A 19 -11.82 10.91 7.02
N LEU A 20 -11.83 9.79 7.71
CA LEU A 20 -13.06 9.12 8.16
C LEU A 20 -13.65 9.85 9.35
N THR A 21 -14.97 9.63 9.59
CA THR A 21 -15.59 10.09 10.84
C THR A 21 -14.98 9.36 12.03
N ASP A 22 -15.10 9.91 13.23
CA ASP A 22 -14.56 9.30 14.45
C ASP A 22 -15.11 7.87 14.64
N ARG A 23 -16.41 7.69 14.47
CA ARG A 23 -17.04 6.37 14.62
C ARG A 23 -16.53 5.39 13.57
N GLN A 24 -16.42 5.80 12.31
CA GLN A 24 -15.88 4.96 11.24
C GLN A 24 -14.46 4.52 11.55
N ARG A 25 -13.63 5.44 12.01
CA ARG A 25 -12.24 5.15 12.36
C ARG A 25 -12.15 4.19 13.54
N GLU A 26 -12.91 4.43 14.59
CA GLU A 26 -12.93 3.57 15.78
C GLU A 26 -13.36 2.14 15.44
N VAL A 27 -14.42 2.00 14.66
CA VAL A 27 -14.93 0.68 14.25
C VAL A 27 -13.89 -0.05 13.39
N MET A 28 -13.24 0.64 12.47
CA MET A 28 -12.18 0.06 11.63
C MET A 28 -11.00 -0.40 12.48
N GLU A 29 -10.57 0.40 13.45
CA GLU A 29 -9.47 0.05 14.34
C GLU A 29 -9.78 -1.19 15.19
N LEU A 30 -10.99 -1.29 15.70
CA LEU A 30 -11.39 -2.45 16.49
C LEU A 30 -11.51 -3.73 15.66
N TYR A 31 -12.06 -3.62 14.47
CA TYR A 31 -12.29 -4.78 13.61
C TYR A 31 -10.99 -5.28 12.95
N TYR A 32 -10.24 -4.40 12.31
CA TYR A 32 -9.03 -4.77 11.58
C TYR A 32 -7.77 -4.75 12.46
N GLY A 33 -7.70 -3.83 13.42
CA GLY A 33 -6.54 -3.69 14.27
C GLY A 33 -6.54 -4.62 15.47
N GLU A 34 -7.67 -4.66 16.20
CA GLU A 34 -7.80 -5.49 17.41
C GLU A 34 -8.50 -6.81 17.18
N ASN A 35 -8.95 -7.06 15.95
CA ASN A 35 -9.55 -8.32 15.53
C ASN A 35 -10.81 -8.69 16.32
N LEU A 36 -11.60 -7.69 16.72
CA LEU A 36 -12.86 -7.91 17.40
C LEU A 36 -13.96 -8.34 16.43
N SER A 37 -14.90 -9.15 16.93
CA SER A 37 -16.07 -9.54 16.16
C SER A 37 -17.07 -8.39 16.05
N LEU A 38 -18.00 -8.49 15.10
CA LEU A 38 -19.08 -7.51 14.98
C LEU A 38 -19.89 -7.41 16.27
N SER A 39 -20.15 -8.54 16.92
CA SER A 39 -20.91 -8.58 18.18
C SER A 39 -20.16 -7.91 19.32
N GLU A 40 -18.84 -8.11 19.41
CA GLU A 40 -18.01 -7.47 20.44
C GLU A 40 -17.97 -5.96 20.26
N ILE A 41 -17.84 -5.48 19.01
CA ILE A 41 -17.84 -4.05 18.70
C ILE A 41 -19.22 -3.45 19.00
N ALA A 42 -20.30 -4.16 18.64
CA ALA A 42 -21.65 -3.71 18.93
C ALA A 42 -21.88 -3.51 20.43
N ALA A 43 -21.37 -4.43 21.25
CA ALA A 43 -21.45 -4.31 22.71
C ALA A 43 -20.65 -3.10 23.22
N GLU A 44 -19.46 -2.87 22.66
CA GLU A 44 -18.58 -1.76 23.04
C GLU A 44 -19.26 -0.40 22.84
N PHE A 45 -19.97 -0.23 21.72
CA PHE A 45 -20.60 1.05 21.38
C PHE A 45 -22.09 1.10 21.71
N SER A 46 -22.65 0.05 22.29
CA SER A 46 -24.09 -0.05 22.59
C SER A 46 -24.96 0.19 21.37
N ILE A 47 -24.59 -0.38 20.26
CA ILE A 47 -25.32 -0.36 19.00
C ILE A 47 -25.61 -1.79 18.52
N SER A 48 -26.44 -1.93 17.48
CA SER A 48 -26.73 -3.24 16.91
C SER A 48 -25.53 -3.78 16.12
N ARG A 49 -25.47 -5.13 16.00
CA ARG A 49 -24.50 -5.80 15.14
C ARG A 49 -24.61 -5.30 13.70
N GLN A 50 -25.84 -5.09 13.22
CA GLN A 50 -26.10 -4.54 11.89
C GLN A 50 -25.54 -3.11 11.77
N GLY A 51 -25.65 -2.31 12.81
CA GLY A 51 -25.10 -0.98 12.85
C GLY A 51 -23.58 -0.97 12.69
N VAL A 52 -22.89 -1.94 13.32
CA VAL A 52 -21.44 -2.12 13.14
C VAL A 52 -21.10 -2.51 11.69
N HIS A 53 -21.85 -3.47 11.15
CA HIS A 53 -21.67 -3.90 9.76
C HIS A 53 -21.82 -2.72 8.79
N ASP A 54 -22.86 -1.92 8.98
CA ASP A 54 -23.12 -0.76 8.13
C ASP A 54 -22.00 0.29 8.27
N ALA A 55 -21.51 0.53 9.49
CA ALA A 55 -20.42 1.48 9.73
C ALA A 55 -19.13 1.01 9.02
N LEU A 56 -18.80 -0.27 9.08
CA LEU A 56 -17.64 -0.83 8.37
C LEU A 56 -17.80 -0.71 6.86
N LYS A 57 -18.99 -1.03 6.35
CA LYS A 57 -19.27 -0.94 4.92
C LYS A 57 -19.15 0.50 4.42
N ASN A 58 -19.71 1.45 5.16
CA ASN A 58 -19.65 2.86 4.80
C ASN A 58 -18.22 3.41 4.89
N ALA A 59 -17.46 2.99 5.90
CA ALA A 59 -16.06 3.37 6.04
C ALA A 59 -15.25 2.87 4.84
N GLY A 60 -15.42 1.58 4.47
CA GLY A 60 -14.74 1.00 3.31
C GLY A 60 -15.08 1.73 2.02
N ARG A 61 -16.35 2.08 1.84
CA ARG A 61 -16.77 2.85 0.66
C ARG A 61 -16.11 4.22 0.62
N ALA A 62 -16.06 4.92 1.76
CA ALA A 62 -15.42 6.22 1.84
C ALA A 62 -13.93 6.15 1.48
N LEU A 63 -13.22 5.13 1.99
CA LEU A 63 -11.81 4.93 1.67
C LEU A 63 -11.60 4.71 0.16
N HIS A 64 -12.43 3.89 -0.47
CA HIS A 64 -12.35 3.66 -1.91
C HIS A 64 -12.66 4.92 -2.72
N GLU A 65 -13.62 5.72 -2.29
CA GLU A 65 -13.93 6.99 -2.95
C GLU A 65 -12.76 7.98 -2.89
N TYR A 66 -12.07 8.05 -1.75
CA TYR A 66 -10.86 8.88 -1.63
C TYR A 66 -9.78 8.39 -2.58
N GLU A 67 -9.58 7.08 -2.67
CA GLU A 67 -8.57 6.53 -3.58
C GLU A 67 -8.92 6.82 -5.04
N GLN A 68 -10.18 6.70 -5.43
CA GLN A 68 -10.61 7.02 -6.78
C GLN A 68 -10.32 8.49 -7.16
N LYS A 69 -10.39 9.38 -6.19
CA LYS A 69 -10.14 10.81 -6.40
C LYS A 69 -8.67 11.17 -6.33
N LEU A 70 -7.93 10.56 -5.41
CA LEU A 70 -6.58 11.00 -5.06
C LEU A 70 -5.49 10.10 -5.62
N GLY A 71 -5.73 8.79 -5.73
CA GLY A 71 -4.81 7.83 -6.30
C GLY A 71 -3.48 7.67 -5.55
N LEU A 72 -3.43 8.01 -4.25
CA LEU A 72 -2.18 8.00 -3.48
C LEU A 72 -1.67 6.59 -3.20
N VAL A 73 -2.58 5.64 -2.97
CA VAL A 73 -2.21 4.24 -2.74
C VAL A 73 -1.62 3.63 -4.00
N ASP A 74 -2.26 3.85 -5.15
CA ASP A 74 -1.77 3.36 -6.43
C ASP A 74 -0.38 3.93 -6.74
N LYS A 75 -0.21 5.22 -6.54
CA LYS A 75 1.08 5.89 -6.76
C LYS A 75 2.16 5.33 -5.82
N PHE A 76 1.81 5.10 -4.57
CA PHE A 76 2.73 4.51 -3.59
C PHE A 76 3.16 3.11 -3.99
N GLN A 77 2.22 2.26 -4.45
CA GLN A 77 2.53 0.91 -4.90
C GLN A 77 3.42 0.91 -6.14
N GLN A 78 3.14 1.79 -7.10
CA GLN A 78 3.99 1.96 -8.28
C GLN A 78 5.42 2.38 -7.91
N SER A 79 5.55 3.30 -6.95
CA SER A 79 6.85 3.74 -6.46
C SER A 79 7.61 2.61 -5.78
N ARG A 80 6.94 1.79 -5.00
CA ARG A 80 7.58 0.64 -4.35
C ARG A 80 8.07 -0.39 -5.35
N GLU A 81 7.28 -0.67 -6.37
CA GLU A 81 7.70 -1.60 -7.44
C GLU A 81 8.91 -1.07 -8.19
N ALA A 82 8.91 0.23 -8.51
CA ALA A 82 10.03 0.87 -9.19
C ALA A 82 11.31 0.84 -8.35
N ILE A 83 11.19 1.12 -7.05
CA ILE A 83 12.33 1.07 -6.13
C ILE A 83 12.88 -0.36 -6.03
N GLY A 84 12.00 -1.36 -5.97
CA GLY A 84 12.40 -2.77 -5.97
C GLY A 84 13.17 -3.16 -7.24
N ASP A 85 12.72 -2.72 -8.40
CA ASP A 85 13.40 -2.95 -9.68
C ASP A 85 14.78 -2.28 -9.70
N ILE A 86 14.86 -1.04 -9.22
CA ILE A 86 16.14 -0.33 -9.09
C ILE A 86 17.11 -1.10 -8.21
N ASP A 87 16.63 -1.55 -7.05
CA ASP A 87 17.45 -2.29 -6.09
C ASP A 87 18.01 -3.58 -6.68
N GLU A 88 17.16 -4.36 -7.36
CA GLU A 88 17.58 -5.59 -8.03
C GLU A 88 18.65 -5.34 -9.11
N ARG A 89 18.49 -4.28 -9.89
CA ARG A 89 19.46 -3.92 -10.93
C ARG A 89 20.80 -3.51 -10.35
N ILE A 90 20.79 -2.77 -9.24
CA ILE A 90 22.01 -2.36 -8.54
C ILE A 90 22.69 -3.59 -7.96
N GLU A 91 21.95 -4.49 -7.30
CA GLU A 91 22.52 -5.72 -6.75
C GLU A 91 23.13 -6.60 -7.84
N GLY A 92 22.48 -6.71 -9.00
CA GLY A 92 23.00 -7.44 -10.14
C GLY A 92 24.34 -6.89 -10.61
N LEU A 93 24.48 -5.56 -10.71
CA LEU A 93 25.74 -4.92 -11.08
C LEU A 93 26.82 -5.17 -10.02
N MET A 94 26.46 -5.09 -8.74
CA MET A 94 27.39 -5.36 -7.64
C MET A 94 27.93 -6.79 -7.68
N GLU A 95 27.07 -7.78 -7.95
CA GLU A 95 27.46 -9.17 -8.08
C GLU A 95 28.42 -9.38 -9.26
N ASP A 96 28.12 -8.75 -10.41
CA ASP A 96 28.97 -8.84 -11.59
C ASP A 96 30.36 -8.28 -11.31
N VAL A 97 30.45 -7.16 -10.60
CA VAL A 97 31.73 -6.58 -10.18
C VAL A 97 32.49 -7.49 -9.23
N GLN A 98 31.80 -8.11 -8.27
CA GLN A 98 32.41 -9.02 -7.29
C GLN A 98 32.95 -10.29 -7.95
N LYS A 99 32.30 -10.79 -8.98
CA LYS A 99 32.74 -11.97 -9.74
C LYS A 99 33.92 -11.66 -10.65
N GLN A 100 34.36 -10.41 -10.71
CA GLN A 100 35.47 -9.95 -11.56
C GLN A 100 35.22 -10.26 -13.05
N GLU A 101 33.96 -10.37 -13.46
CA GLU A 101 33.63 -10.47 -14.87
C GLU A 101 33.93 -9.14 -15.54
N ALA A 102 34.58 -9.20 -16.71
CA ALA A 102 34.88 -7.99 -17.46
C ALA A 102 33.60 -7.46 -18.08
N LEU A 103 33.00 -6.44 -17.44
CA LEU A 103 31.87 -5.73 -17.99
C LEU A 103 32.37 -4.68 -18.97
N ALA A 104 31.85 -4.69 -20.19
CA ALA A 104 32.13 -3.64 -21.15
C ALA A 104 31.54 -2.31 -20.63
N PRO A 105 32.26 -1.18 -20.75
CA PRO A 105 31.71 0.11 -20.33
C PRO A 105 30.35 0.42 -20.93
N ALA A 106 30.09 0.02 -22.17
CA ALA A 106 28.79 0.19 -22.81
C ALA A 106 27.68 -0.58 -22.11
N GLU A 107 27.96 -1.79 -21.63
CA GLU A 107 26.99 -2.62 -20.90
C GLU A 107 26.65 -2.01 -19.55
N VAL A 108 27.65 -1.52 -18.81
CA VAL A 108 27.48 -0.84 -17.52
C VAL A 108 26.66 0.45 -17.72
N THR A 109 26.98 1.24 -18.72
CA THR A 109 26.28 2.47 -19.03
C THR A 109 24.81 2.19 -19.40
N ALA A 110 24.57 1.13 -20.20
CA ALA A 110 23.21 0.75 -20.57
C ALA A 110 22.37 0.36 -19.37
N GLU A 111 22.94 -0.39 -18.41
CA GLU A 111 22.25 -0.81 -17.19
C GLU A 111 21.97 0.39 -16.28
N LEU A 112 22.92 1.28 -16.11
CA LEU A 112 22.73 2.52 -15.35
C LEU A 112 21.68 3.42 -16.00
N GLN A 113 21.63 3.48 -17.33
CA GLN A 113 20.61 4.25 -18.05
C GLN A 113 19.20 3.71 -17.78
N LYS A 114 19.04 2.38 -17.71
CA LYS A 114 17.74 1.77 -17.35
C LYS A 114 17.30 2.19 -15.95
N ILE A 115 18.23 2.21 -14.98
CA ILE A 115 17.95 2.66 -13.62
C ILE A 115 17.52 4.12 -13.62
N LYS A 116 18.26 4.95 -14.35
CA LYS A 116 17.96 6.38 -14.46
C LYS A 116 16.59 6.62 -15.10
N ASP A 117 16.23 5.86 -16.12
CA ASP A 117 14.92 5.97 -16.78
C ASP A 117 13.78 5.65 -15.80
N ILE A 118 13.97 4.66 -14.91
CA ILE A 118 12.98 4.33 -13.88
C ILE A 118 12.81 5.51 -12.91
N ILE A 119 13.92 6.11 -12.47
CA ILE A 119 13.90 7.28 -11.58
C ILE A 119 13.20 8.46 -12.25
N ASP A 120 13.54 8.74 -13.50
CA ASP A 120 12.95 9.87 -14.24
C ASP A 120 11.43 9.69 -14.40
N LYS A 121 10.98 8.46 -14.61
CA LYS A 121 9.56 8.16 -14.71
C LYS A 121 8.80 8.38 -13.40
N LEU A 122 9.47 8.15 -12.25
CA LEU A 122 8.87 8.42 -10.94
C LEU A 122 8.69 9.92 -10.67
N GLU A 123 9.50 10.77 -11.31
CA GLU A 123 9.42 12.22 -11.13
C GLU A 123 8.31 12.87 -11.97
N GLU A 124 7.72 12.13 -12.88
CA GLU A 124 6.56 12.61 -13.65
C GLU A 124 5.31 12.73 -12.72
#